data_88de0797010dfdb7f03d7e3886e97ffa
#
_entry.id   88de0797010dfdb7f03d7e3886e97ffa
#
_cell.length_a   1.000
_cell.length_b   1.000
_cell.length_c   1.000
_cell.angle_alpha   90.00
_cell.angle_beta   90.00
_cell.angle_gamma   90.00
#
_symmetry.space_group_name_H-M   'P 1'
#
loop_
_entity.id
_entity.type
_entity.pdbx_description
1 polymer ?
#
loop_
_entity_poly.entity_id
_entity_poly.type
_entity_poly.pdbx_seq_one_letter_code
_entity_poly.pdbx_strand_id
1 'polypeptide(L)'
;MSHAPDPVMPGEALLDVRHLCKRFGGLVATDDVSLAVRRGEVHALIGPNGAGKTTLIGQLSGALRADQGQVLFDGRDISRTSAHQRVHAGLARSYQITSIFKNLSVLDNLALAVQARSGSSLSFWRPLKAERALFEAAAAVLAQIGLQARGDSLAGNLAHGEQRQLEVGLALATEPKLLLLDEPMAGMGPEESERMIALVLGLKAQRAGSDNPLTVLLVEHDMDAVFRLADRISVLVQGRLIATDAPASIKRNAEVRKAYLGDELEDAHGDAQDNAHSSHGAPA
;
A
#
# COMPACT_ATOMS: atom_id res chain seq x y z
N MET A 1 -14.63 -17.95 -20.83
CA MET A 1 -15.66 -16.93 -20.53
C MET A 1 -15.04 -16.00 -19.49
N SER A 2 -14.61 -14.83 -19.92
CA SER A 2 -14.06 -13.79 -19.03
C SER A 2 -15.19 -13.35 -18.09
N HIS A 3 -15.02 -13.59 -16.81
CA HIS A 3 -15.96 -13.10 -15.79
C HIS A 3 -15.66 -11.61 -15.62
N ALA A 4 -16.48 -10.76 -16.19
CA ALA A 4 -16.41 -9.33 -15.90
C ALA A 4 -16.64 -9.16 -14.39
N PRO A 5 -15.82 -8.31 -13.70
CA PRO A 5 -16.04 -8.05 -12.28
C PRO A 5 -17.46 -7.50 -12.07
N ASP A 6 -18.11 -7.93 -10.98
CA ASP A 6 -19.41 -7.40 -10.59
C ASP A 6 -19.37 -5.87 -10.56
N PRO A 7 -20.27 -5.19 -11.27
CA PRO A 7 -20.28 -3.73 -11.32
C PRO A 7 -20.50 -3.20 -9.90
N VAL A 8 -19.51 -2.48 -9.37
CA VAL A 8 -19.63 -1.77 -8.10
C VAL A 8 -20.70 -0.69 -8.29
N MET A 9 -21.75 -0.72 -7.47
CA MET A 9 -22.85 0.26 -7.56
C MET A 9 -22.30 1.68 -7.35
N PRO A 10 -22.80 2.68 -8.10
CA PRO A 10 -22.41 4.07 -7.87
C PRO A 10 -22.64 4.46 -6.40
N GLY A 11 -21.58 4.89 -5.70
CA GLY A 11 -21.61 5.26 -4.27
C GLY A 11 -20.96 4.26 -3.32
N GLU A 12 -20.72 3.01 -3.71
CA GLU A 12 -20.00 2.02 -2.89
C GLU A 12 -18.47 2.12 -3.00
N ALA A 13 -17.96 2.57 -4.15
CA ALA A 13 -16.52 2.74 -4.35
C ALA A 13 -16.01 4.00 -3.63
N LEU A 14 -14.98 3.82 -2.79
CA LEU A 14 -14.20 4.95 -2.26
C LEU A 14 -13.16 5.42 -3.27
N LEU A 15 -12.52 4.48 -3.97
CA LEU A 15 -11.60 4.73 -5.08
C LEU A 15 -12.17 4.06 -6.34
N ASP A 16 -12.31 4.83 -7.42
CA ASP A 16 -12.77 4.36 -8.72
C ASP A 16 -11.77 4.82 -9.80
N VAL A 17 -11.07 3.86 -10.37
CA VAL A 17 -10.04 4.06 -11.39
C VAL A 17 -10.61 3.63 -12.72
N ARG A 18 -10.51 4.49 -13.73
CA ARG A 18 -11.11 4.27 -15.05
C ARG A 18 -10.08 4.44 -16.15
N HIS A 19 -9.83 3.37 -16.92
CA HIS A 19 -9.03 3.38 -18.14
C HIS A 19 -7.64 4.01 -17.97
N LEU A 20 -6.96 3.70 -16.83
CA LEU A 20 -5.70 4.32 -16.49
C LEU A 20 -4.56 3.76 -17.31
N CYS A 21 -3.83 4.62 -18.01
CA CYS A 21 -2.71 4.26 -18.85
C CYS A 21 -1.43 5.00 -18.45
N LYS A 22 -0.28 4.32 -18.58
CA LYS A 22 1.06 4.90 -18.42
C LYS A 22 2.08 4.21 -19.30
N ARG A 23 2.85 5.02 -20.02
CA ARG A 23 3.96 4.58 -20.85
C ARG A 23 5.26 5.25 -20.44
N PHE A 24 6.35 4.54 -20.56
CA PHE A 24 7.71 5.05 -20.40
C PHE A 24 8.48 4.70 -21.67
N GLY A 25 8.53 5.62 -22.64
CA GLY A 25 9.05 5.33 -23.96
C GLY A 25 8.27 4.19 -24.64
N GLY A 26 8.95 3.11 -24.96
CA GLY A 26 8.33 1.91 -25.58
C GLY A 26 7.64 0.98 -24.57
N LEU A 27 7.89 1.14 -23.25
CA LEU A 27 7.32 0.27 -22.23
C LEU A 27 5.92 0.76 -21.81
N VAL A 28 4.94 -0.13 -21.87
CA VAL A 28 3.58 0.12 -21.32
C VAL A 28 3.54 -0.43 -19.92
N ALA A 29 3.48 0.45 -18.92
CA ALA A 29 3.52 0.05 -17.50
C ALA A 29 2.11 -0.14 -16.90
N THR A 30 1.11 0.65 -17.34
CA THR A 30 -0.32 0.38 -17.11
C THR A 30 -1.06 0.56 -18.42
N ASP A 31 -1.98 -0.34 -18.74
CA ASP A 31 -2.69 -0.43 -20.02
C ASP A 31 -4.17 -0.69 -19.77
N ASP A 32 -4.97 0.37 -19.84
CA ASP A 32 -6.42 0.33 -19.67
C ASP A 32 -6.89 -0.21 -18.29
N VAL A 33 -6.17 0.15 -17.21
CA VAL A 33 -6.49 -0.34 -15.87
C VAL A 33 -7.75 0.34 -15.34
N SER A 34 -8.76 -0.48 -15.02
CA SER A 34 -9.99 -0.05 -14.33
C SER A 34 -10.16 -0.86 -13.06
N LEU A 35 -10.22 -0.18 -11.90
CA LEU A 35 -10.22 -0.77 -10.56
C LEU A 35 -11.17 0.01 -9.66
N ALA A 36 -12.02 -0.70 -8.92
CA ALA A 36 -12.86 -0.11 -7.88
C ALA A 36 -12.54 -0.71 -6.51
N VAL A 37 -12.23 0.16 -5.52
CA VAL A 37 -12.02 -0.21 -4.12
C VAL A 37 -13.20 0.28 -3.30
N ARG A 38 -13.88 -0.64 -2.61
CA ARG A 38 -15.07 -0.34 -1.80
C ARG A 38 -14.68 0.27 -0.46
N ARG A 39 -15.57 1.03 0.14
CA ARG A 39 -15.36 1.57 1.48
C ARG A 39 -15.23 0.45 2.51
N GLY A 40 -14.24 0.57 3.39
CA GLY A 40 -14.03 -0.37 4.50
C GLY A 40 -13.47 -1.73 4.10
N GLU A 41 -13.18 -1.98 2.80
CA GLU A 41 -12.51 -3.23 2.40
C GLU A 41 -10.99 -3.13 2.50
N VAL A 42 -10.36 -4.27 2.71
CA VAL A 42 -8.95 -4.51 2.38
C VAL A 42 -8.90 -5.10 0.98
N HIS A 43 -8.48 -4.31 0.02
CA HIS A 43 -8.32 -4.72 -1.37
C HIS A 43 -6.85 -5.00 -1.65
N ALA A 44 -6.50 -6.23 -2.04
CA ALA A 44 -5.13 -6.55 -2.42
C ALA A 44 -4.93 -6.41 -3.93
N LEU A 45 -3.79 -5.84 -4.31
CA LEU A 45 -3.30 -5.80 -5.69
C LEU A 45 -2.06 -6.69 -5.78
N ILE A 46 -2.18 -7.80 -6.48
CA ILE A 46 -1.11 -8.77 -6.69
C ILE A 46 -0.71 -8.85 -8.15
N GLY A 47 0.40 -9.48 -8.44
CA GLY A 47 0.90 -9.72 -9.80
C GLY A 47 2.40 -9.99 -9.80
N PRO A 48 2.95 -10.59 -10.86
CA PRO A 48 4.36 -10.88 -10.97
C PRO A 48 5.23 -9.61 -10.94
N ASN A 49 6.55 -9.81 -10.84
CA ASN A 49 7.50 -8.72 -10.92
C ASN A 49 7.40 -8.04 -12.29
N GLY A 50 7.48 -6.71 -12.31
CA GLY A 50 7.31 -5.95 -13.54
C GLY A 50 5.86 -5.81 -14.05
N ALA A 51 4.85 -6.34 -13.36
CA ALA A 51 3.45 -6.26 -13.76
C ALA A 51 2.88 -4.83 -13.82
N GLY A 52 3.56 -3.83 -13.21
CA GLY A 52 3.11 -2.43 -13.18
C GLY A 52 2.50 -1.99 -11.84
N LYS A 53 2.56 -2.82 -10.78
CA LYS A 53 1.98 -2.52 -9.45
C LYS A 53 2.47 -1.20 -8.87
N THR A 54 3.80 -1.01 -8.79
CA THR A 54 4.41 0.22 -8.28
C THR A 54 4.04 1.45 -9.11
N THR A 55 3.94 1.28 -10.44
CA THR A 55 3.47 2.35 -11.35
C THR A 55 2.03 2.73 -11.03
N LEU A 56 1.14 1.75 -10.89
CA LEU A 56 -0.27 1.98 -10.54
C LEU A 56 -0.39 2.69 -9.19
N ILE A 57 0.30 2.21 -8.15
CA ILE A 57 0.31 2.88 -6.84
C ILE A 57 0.86 4.31 -6.93
N GLY A 58 1.91 4.54 -7.73
CA GLY A 58 2.43 5.88 -7.99
C GLY A 58 1.40 6.81 -8.65
N GLN A 59 0.61 6.28 -9.59
CA GLN A 59 -0.50 7.02 -10.22
C GLN A 59 -1.62 7.32 -9.21
N LEU A 60 -1.99 6.35 -8.37
CA LEU A 60 -3.04 6.51 -7.36
C LEU A 60 -2.63 7.48 -6.24
N SER A 61 -1.37 7.45 -5.81
CA SER A 61 -0.86 8.37 -4.78
C SER A 61 -0.57 9.78 -5.28
N GLY A 62 -0.56 9.99 -6.61
CA GLY A 62 -0.21 11.29 -7.22
C GLY A 62 1.30 11.56 -7.31
N ALA A 63 2.14 10.56 -6.99
CA ALA A 63 3.59 10.63 -7.20
C ALA A 63 3.95 10.51 -8.70
N LEU A 64 3.09 9.86 -9.48
CA LEU A 64 3.23 9.69 -10.92
C LEU A 64 1.94 10.14 -11.63
N ARG A 65 2.08 10.92 -12.69
CA ARG A 65 0.93 11.32 -13.52
C ARG A 65 0.61 10.24 -14.54
N ALA A 66 -0.67 9.87 -14.64
CA ALA A 66 -1.17 9.04 -15.73
C ALA A 66 -1.13 9.79 -17.07
N ASP A 67 -0.97 9.06 -18.17
CA ASP A 67 -1.04 9.63 -19.51
C ASP A 67 -2.50 9.73 -19.98
N GLN A 68 -3.36 8.76 -19.56
CA GLN A 68 -4.79 8.71 -19.87
C GLN A 68 -5.56 8.12 -18.68
N GLY A 69 -6.88 8.29 -18.71
CA GLY A 69 -7.80 7.76 -17.72
C GLY A 69 -8.12 8.72 -16.60
N GLN A 70 -8.91 8.24 -15.63
CA GLN A 70 -9.39 9.02 -14.50
C GLN A 70 -9.20 8.26 -13.18
N VAL A 71 -8.97 9.02 -12.11
CA VAL A 71 -8.97 8.53 -10.73
C VAL A 71 -10.00 9.34 -9.96
N LEU A 72 -11.09 8.68 -9.55
CA LEU A 72 -12.11 9.28 -8.70
C LEU A 72 -11.89 8.79 -7.25
N PHE A 73 -11.86 9.70 -6.31
CA PHE A 73 -11.75 9.41 -4.89
C PHE A 73 -12.86 10.10 -4.12
N ASP A 74 -13.66 9.32 -3.39
CA ASP A 74 -14.83 9.82 -2.67
C ASP A 74 -15.77 10.63 -3.60
N GLY A 75 -15.97 10.13 -4.84
CA GLY A 75 -16.77 10.75 -5.88
C GLY A 75 -16.14 11.98 -6.57
N ARG A 76 -14.94 12.40 -6.19
CA ARG A 76 -14.23 13.57 -6.76
C ARG A 76 -13.10 13.14 -7.69
N ASP A 77 -12.96 13.78 -8.84
CA ASP A 77 -11.83 13.56 -9.74
C ASP A 77 -10.55 14.15 -9.15
N ILE A 78 -9.60 13.24 -8.86
CA ILE A 78 -8.27 13.58 -8.33
C ILE A 78 -7.14 13.32 -9.34
N SER A 79 -7.46 13.06 -10.60
CA SER A 79 -6.49 12.66 -11.64
C SER A 79 -5.33 13.64 -11.79
N ARG A 80 -5.61 14.95 -11.56
CA ARG A 80 -4.62 16.04 -11.72
C ARG A 80 -4.15 16.63 -10.39
N THR A 81 -4.61 16.12 -9.27
CA THR A 81 -4.20 16.63 -7.95
C THR A 81 -2.81 16.12 -7.57
N SER A 82 -2.07 16.93 -6.83
CA SER A 82 -0.76 16.55 -6.27
C SER A 82 -0.91 15.51 -5.14
N ALA A 83 0.18 14.81 -4.83
CA ALA A 83 0.20 13.86 -3.69
C ALA A 83 -0.23 14.54 -2.38
N HIS A 84 0.23 15.76 -2.12
CA HIS A 84 -0.17 16.53 -0.95
C HIS A 84 -1.69 16.78 -0.88
N GLN A 85 -2.30 17.19 -2.00
CA GLN A 85 -3.76 17.38 -2.07
C GLN A 85 -4.54 16.08 -1.85
N ARG A 86 -4.01 14.93 -2.32
CA ARG A 86 -4.61 13.61 -2.09
C ARG A 86 -4.57 13.21 -0.62
N VAL A 87 -3.47 13.48 0.07
CA VAL A 87 -3.37 13.25 1.53
C VAL A 87 -4.42 14.08 2.26
N HIS A 88 -4.59 15.36 1.93
CA HIS A 88 -5.65 16.20 2.52
C HIS A 88 -7.07 15.74 2.16
N ALA A 89 -7.25 15.08 1.02
CA ALA A 89 -8.54 14.47 0.67
C ALA A 89 -8.81 13.16 1.44
N GLY A 90 -7.79 12.60 2.13
CA GLY A 90 -7.88 11.38 2.92
C GLY A 90 -7.30 10.14 2.23
N LEU A 91 -6.45 10.29 1.20
CA LEU A 91 -5.72 9.20 0.56
C LEU A 91 -4.25 9.27 0.99
N ALA A 92 -3.83 8.41 1.93
CA ALA A 92 -2.45 8.34 2.40
C ALA A 92 -1.73 7.10 1.85
N ARG A 93 -0.42 7.21 1.66
CA ARG A 93 0.46 6.10 1.27
C ARG A 93 1.57 5.93 2.31
N SER A 94 1.81 4.68 2.74
CA SER A 94 3.06 4.33 3.40
C SER A 94 4.15 4.27 2.33
N TYR A 95 5.27 4.96 2.52
CA TYR A 95 6.34 5.00 1.53
C TYR A 95 7.33 3.86 1.79
N GLN A 96 7.79 3.22 0.71
CA GLN A 96 8.85 2.21 0.71
C GLN A 96 10.22 2.77 1.13
N ILE A 97 10.42 4.11 1.01
CA ILE A 97 11.62 4.79 1.49
C ILE A 97 11.28 5.38 2.85
N THR A 98 11.99 4.94 3.87
CA THR A 98 11.87 5.38 5.27
C THR A 98 11.79 6.91 5.39
N SER A 99 10.57 7.44 5.46
CA SER A 99 10.34 8.88 5.68
C SER A 99 10.37 9.23 7.16
N ILE A 100 10.99 8.38 8.00
CA ILE A 100 11.14 8.59 9.43
C ILE A 100 12.31 9.53 9.73
N PHE A 101 12.12 10.45 10.63
CA PHE A 101 13.19 11.28 11.19
C PHE A 101 13.95 10.45 12.24
N LYS A 102 15.04 9.80 11.81
CA LYS A 102 15.79 8.83 12.63
C LYS A 102 16.33 9.40 13.94
N ASN A 103 16.59 10.70 13.98
CA ASN A 103 17.14 11.41 15.13
C ASN A 103 16.06 11.99 16.07
N LEU A 104 14.78 11.77 15.77
CA LEU A 104 13.66 12.13 16.62
C LEU A 104 13.10 10.88 17.32
N SER A 105 12.39 11.07 18.42
CA SER A 105 11.66 9.97 19.08
C SER A 105 10.53 9.45 18.16
N VAL A 106 10.05 8.25 18.44
CA VAL A 106 8.88 7.68 17.74
C VAL A 106 7.67 8.58 17.94
N LEU A 107 7.44 9.07 19.15
CA LEU A 107 6.33 9.97 19.48
C LEU A 107 6.46 11.31 18.74
N ASP A 108 7.67 11.91 18.67
CA ASP A 108 7.89 13.16 17.93
C ASP A 108 7.64 13.00 16.42
N ASN A 109 8.04 11.86 15.84
CA ASN A 109 7.73 11.54 14.43
C ASN A 109 6.21 11.56 14.19
N LEU A 110 5.43 10.90 15.05
CA LEU A 110 3.98 10.88 14.95
C LEU A 110 3.37 12.27 15.20
N ALA A 111 3.89 13.03 16.17
CA ALA A 111 3.44 14.38 16.44
C ALA A 111 3.62 15.31 15.24
N LEU A 112 4.76 15.21 14.53
CA LEU A 112 4.98 15.96 13.30
C LEU A 112 3.98 15.59 12.20
N ALA A 113 3.63 14.30 12.06
CA ALA A 113 2.65 13.87 11.07
C ALA A 113 1.23 14.38 11.40
N VAL A 114 0.81 14.34 12.67
CA VAL A 114 -0.44 14.94 13.16
C VAL A 114 -0.46 16.44 12.89
N GLN A 115 0.68 17.13 13.16
CA GLN A 115 0.81 18.56 12.93
C GLN A 115 0.68 18.92 11.44
N ALA A 116 1.31 18.16 10.55
CA ALA A 116 1.28 18.39 9.10
C ALA A 116 -0.17 18.37 8.57
N ARG A 117 -1.04 17.51 9.11
CA ARG A 117 -2.46 17.46 8.75
C ARG A 117 -3.20 18.75 9.11
N SER A 118 -2.88 19.37 10.24
CA SER A 118 -3.60 20.56 10.73
C SER A 118 -3.34 21.83 9.91
N GLY A 119 -2.49 21.77 8.86
CA GLY A 119 -2.16 22.92 7.99
C GLY A 119 -1.37 24.03 8.69
N SER A 120 -1.01 23.84 9.96
CA SER A 120 -0.42 24.86 10.82
C SER A 120 1.10 24.75 10.94
N SER A 121 1.78 24.40 9.83
CA SER A 121 3.23 24.09 9.80
C SER A 121 4.16 25.25 10.20
N LEU A 122 3.68 26.50 10.28
CA LEU A 122 4.50 27.69 10.52
C LEU A 122 4.06 28.53 11.73
N SER A 123 3.20 28.03 12.62
CA SER A 123 2.77 28.79 13.78
C SER A 123 3.75 28.60 14.94
N PHE A 124 4.75 29.47 15.04
CA PHE A 124 5.72 29.52 16.17
C PHE A 124 5.10 29.94 17.52
N TRP A 125 3.82 30.32 17.54
CA TRP A 125 3.08 30.80 18.70
C TRP A 125 1.85 29.93 18.96
N ARG A 126 2.05 28.62 19.25
CA ARG A 126 0.93 27.77 19.63
C ARG A 126 0.61 27.88 21.12
N PRO A 127 -0.69 27.97 21.50
CA PRO A 127 -1.09 27.83 22.88
C PRO A 127 -0.66 26.45 23.43
N LEU A 128 -0.24 26.39 24.69
CA LEU A 128 0.17 25.15 25.40
C LEU A 128 -0.89 24.02 25.28
N LYS A 129 -2.18 24.39 25.24
CA LYS A 129 -3.29 23.44 25.02
C LYS A 129 -3.27 22.75 23.65
N ALA A 130 -2.81 23.44 22.59
CA ALA A 130 -2.72 22.86 21.25
C ALA A 130 -1.54 21.88 21.13
N GLU A 131 -0.46 22.12 21.87
CA GLU A 131 0.69 21.23 21.96
C GLU A 131 0.31 19.93 22.69
N ARG A 132 -0.42 20.02 23.81
CA ARG A 132 -0.92 18.86 24.53
C ARG A 132 -1.85 17.98 23.67
N ALA A 133 -2.82 18.57 22.98
CA ALA A 133 -3.72 17.84 22.08
C ALA A 133 -2.98 17.15 20.92
N LEU A 134 -1.88 17.77 20.43
CA LEU A 134 -1.02 17.19 19.41
C LEU A 134 -0.37 15.88 19.89
N PHE A 135 0.24 15.91 21.08
CA PHE A 135 0.89 14.74 21.66
C PHE A 135 -0.11 13.67 22.11
N GLU A 136 -1.31 14.05 22.56
CA GLU A 136 -2.38 13.11 22.88
C GLU A 136 -2.83 12.35 21.59
N ALA A 137 -3.00 13.07 20.48
CA ALA A 137 -3.31 12.43 19.18
C ALA A 137 -2.16 11.53 18.70
N ALA A 138 -0.90 11.97 18.81
CA ALA A 138 0.26 11.17 18.47
C ALA A 138 0.35 9.89 19.34
N ALA A 139 0.08 10.00 20.64
CA ALA A 139 0.06 8.85 21.55
C ALA A 139 -1.06 7.86 21.23
N ALA A 140 -2.21 8.34 20.76
CA ALA A 140 -3.29 7.48 20.29
C ALA A 140 -2.86 6.67 19.05
N VAL A 141 -2.19 7.29 18.08
CA VAL A 141 -1.64 6.58 16.91
C VAL A 141 -0.55 5.60 17.34
N LEU A 142 0.34 6.01 18.26
CA LEU A 142 1.39 5.16 18.83
C LEU A 142 0.80 3.87 19.42
N ALA A 143 -0.34 3.99 20.12
CA ALA A 143 -1.06 2.85 20.66
C ALA A 143 -1.67 1.96 19.55
N GLN A 144 -2.22 2.56 18.50
CA GLN A 144 -2.80 1.82 17.38
C GLN A 144 -1.77 0.95 16.65
N ILE A 145 -0.53 1.45 16.51
CA ILE A 145 0.54 0.71 15.84
C ILE A 145 1.35 -0.21 16.77
N GLY A 146 0.98 -0.30 18.06
CA GLY A 146 1.60 -1.25 19.01
C GLY A 146 3.00 -0.86 19.49
N LEU A 147 3.41 0.41 19.36
CA LEU A 147 4.75 0.88 19.72
C LEU A 147 4.80 1.72 21.02
N GLN A 148 3.82 1.55 21.93
CA GLN A 148 3.74 2.37 23.17
C GLN A 148 5.02 2.33 24.01
N ALA A 149 5.64 1.12 24.12
CA ALA A 149 6.88 0.95 24.87
C ALA A 149 8.11 1.60 24.19
N ARG A 150 7.97 2.06 22.95
CA ARG A 150 9.03 2.67 22.13
C ARG A 150 8.86 4.18 21.93
N GLY A 151 7.83 4.81 22.55
CA GLY A 151 7.49 6.21 22.32
C GLY A 151 8.68 7.17 22.44
N ASP A 152 9.50 7.02 23.49
CA ASP A 152 10.66 7.86 23.77
C ASP A 152 11.95 7.37 23.07
N SER A 153 11.93 6.21 22.39
CA SER A 153 13.08 5.69 21.67
C SER A 153 13.32 6.51 20.40
N LEU A 154 14.60 6.71 20.03
CA LEU A 154 14.92 7.28 18.71
C LEU A 154 14.44 6.34 17.61
N ALA A 155 13.76 6.88 16.61
CA ALA A 155 13.21 6.09 15.50
C ALA A 155 14.29 5.32 14.71
N GLY A 156 15.52 5.84 14.69
CA GLY A 156 16.67 5.16 14.08
C GLY A 156 17.12 3.90 14.81
N ASN A 157 16.76 3.72 16.08
CA ASN A 157 17.11 2.56 16.91
C ASN A 157 16.05 1.45 16.90
N LEU A 158 14.95 1.65 16.20
CA LEU A 158 13.90 0.64 16.03
C LEU A 158 14.40 -0.52 15.16
N ALA A 159 13.94 -1.74 15.47
CA ALA A 159 14.07 -2.88 14.56
C ALA A 159 13.34 -2.61 13.24
N HIS A 160 13.69 -3.35 12.17
CA HIS A 160 13.13 -3.13 10.83
C HIS A 160 11.59 -3.19 10.84
N GLY A 161 11.01 -4.21 11.45
CA GLY A 161 9.55 -4.34 11.58
C GLY A 161 8.91 -3.21 12.37
N GLU A 162 9.56 -2.72 13.46
CA GLU A 162 9.08 -1.56 14.24
C GLU A 162 9.13 -0.27 13.40
N GLN A 163 10.16 -0.09 12.54
CA GLN A 163 10.22 1.05 11.62
C GLN A 163 9.07 1.02 10.62
N ARG A 164 8.73 -0.16 10.07
CA ARG A 164 7.57 -0.32 9.19
C ARG A 164 6.24 -0.04 9.89
N GLN A 165 6.09 -0.46 11.15
CA GLN A 165 4.92 -0.09 11.96
C GLN A 165 4.82 1.42 12.15
N LEU A 166 5.95 2.10 12.41
CA LEU A 166 6.00 3.56 12.50
C LEU A 166 5.61 4.23 11.18
N GLU A 167 6.06 3.74 10.02
CA GLU A 167 5.67 4.26 8.70
C GLU A 167 4.15 4.16 8.47
N VAL A 168 3.54 3.04 8.85
CA VAL A 168 2.08 2.90 8.86
C VAL A 168 1.45 3.93 9.80
N GLY A 169 2.03 4.14 10.98
CA GLY A 169 1.60 5.14 11.96
C GLY A 169 1.63 6.58 11.41
N LEU A 170 2.69 6.95 10.68
CA LEU A 170 2.80 8.27 10.05
C LEU A 170 1.67 8.50 9.04
N ALA A 171 1.32 7.48 8.26
CA ALA A 171 0.19 7.56 7.35
C ALA A 171 -1.15 7.63 8.10
N LEU A 172 -1.34 6.85 9.18
CA LEU A 172 -2.53 6.88 10.03
C LEU A 172 -2.73 8.21 10.75
N ALA A 173 -1.64 8.89 11.13
CA ALA A 173 -1.68 10.21 11.77
C ALA A 173 -2.36 11.28 10.89
N THR A 174 -2.45 11.05 9.58
CA THR A 174 -3.19 11.91 8.65
C THR A 174 -4.71 11.62 8.65
N GLU A 175 -5.20 10.65 9.44
CA GLU A 175 -6.59 10.18 9.49
C GLU A 175 -7.15 9.80 8.10
N PRO A 176 -6.52 8.87 7.39
CA PRO A 176 -6.92 8.56 6.03
C PRO A 176 -8.27 7.83 5.99
N LYS A 177 -9.00 8.04 4.87
CA LYS A 177 -10.12 7.20 4.43
C LYS A 177 -9.61 5.96 3.68
N LEU A 178 -8.52 6.15 2.89
CA LEU A 178 -7.83 5.10 2.15
C LEU A 178 -6.35 5.12 2.47
N LEU A 179 -5.85 3.98 2.92
CA LEU A 179 -4.43 3.74 3.18
C LEU A 179 -3.86 2.84 2.08
N LEU A 180 -2.88 3.36 1.32
CA LEU A 180 -2.11 2.58 0.36
C LEU A 180 -0.90 1.98 1.08
N LEU A 181 -0.83 0.67 1.17
CA LEU A 181 0.30 -0.09 1.71
C LEU A 181 1.04 -0.76 0.56
N ASP A 182 2.29 -0.39 0.35
CA ASP A 182 3.13 -0.90 -0.75
C ASP A 182 4.23 -1.79 -0.17
N GLU A 183 4.03 -3.10 -0.26
CA GLU A 183 4.87 -4.17 0.27
C GLU A 183 5.27 -3.94 1.74
N PRO A 184 4.28 -3.76 2.65
CA PRO A 184 4.57 -3.43 4.05
C PRO A 184 5.33 -4.52 4.79
N MET A 185 5.32 -5.78 4.30
CA MET A 185 6.00 -6.92 4.91
C MET A 185 7.34 -7.27 4.25
N ALA A 186 7.77 -6.51 3.24
CA ALA A 186 9.03 -6.77 2.54
C ALA A 186 10.23 -6.76 3.50
N GLY A 187 11.02 -7.84 3.48
CA GLY A 187 12.22 -8.00 4.33
C GLY A 187 11.95 -8.32 5.79
N MET A 188 10.70 -8.59 6.17
CA MET A 188 10.33 -9.00 7.53
C MET A 188 10.51 -10.49 7.75
N GLY A 189 10.89 -10.87 8.97
CA GLY A 189 10.80 -12.25 9.42
C GLY A 189 9.34 -12.66 9.71
N PRO A 190 9.08 -13.98 9.89
CA PRO A 190 7.72 -14.50 10.09
C PRO A 190 6.97 -13.82 11.26
N GLU A 191 7.63 -13.61 12.40
CA GLU A 191 7.02 -12.96 13.57
C GLU A 191 6.69 -11.49 13.32
N GLU A 192 7.51 -10.78 12.54
CA GLU A 192 7.26 -9.37 12.19
C GLU A 192 6.09 -9.26 11.21
N SER A 193 6.01 -10.18 10.23
CA SER A 193 4.89 -10.27 9.28
C SER A 193 3.58 -10.55 10.03
N GLU A 194 3.57 -11.48 10.99
CA GLU A 194 2.40 -11.74 11.84
C GLU A 194 1.94 -10.49 12.61
N ARG A 195 2.88 -9.74 13.17
CA ARG A 195 2.55 -8.46 13.85
C ARG A 195 1.96 -7.43 12.89
N MET A 196 2.47 -7.33 11.66
CA MET A 196 1.94 -6.43 10.63
C MET A 196 0.54 -6.86 10.18
N ILE A 197 0.29 -8.15 9.98
CA ILE A 197 -1.04 -8.69 9.67
C ILE A 197 -2.03 -8.35 10.80
N ALA A 198 -1.65 -8.62 12.05
CA ALA A 198 -2.48 -8.30 13.21
C ALA A 198 -2.77 -6.79 13.31
N LEU A 199 -1.79 -5.94 13.00
CA LEU A 199 -1.96 -4.49 12.95
C LEU A 199 -3.02 -4.09 11.91
N VAL A 200 -2.90 -4.54 10.66
CA VAL A 200 -3.85 -4.18 9.59
C VAL A 200 -5.27 -4.64 9.92
N LEU A 201 -5.42 -5.89 10.43
CA LEU A 201 -6.73 -6.41 10.86
C LEU A 201 -7.30 -5.62 12.04
N GLY A 202 -6.46 -5.25 13.02
CA GLY A 202 -6.85 -4.45 14.18
C GLY A 202 -7.34 -3.06 13.77
N LEU A 203 -6.63 -2.39 12.85
CA LEU A 203 -7.01 -1.08 12.32
C LEU A 203 -8.35 -1.12 11.58
N LYS A 204 -8.58 -2.16 10.77
CA LYS A 204 -9.87 -2.39 10.09
C LYS A 204 -10.99 -2.58 11.12
N ALA A 205 -10.77 -3.43 12.12
CA ALA A 205 -11.79 -3.75 13.13
C ALA A 205 -12.15 -2.54 13.99
N GLN A 206 -11.18 -1.70 14.38
CA GLN A 206 -11.41 -0.49 15.21
C GLN A 206 -12.32 0.52 14.52
N ARG A 207 -12.31 0.59 13.20
CA ARG A 207 -13.15 1.52 12.41
C ARG A 207 -14.35 0.85 11.76
N ALA A 208 -14.54 -0.45 11.97
CA ALA A 208 -15.70 -1.17 11.47
C ALA A 208 -17.00 -0.58 12.04
N GLY A 209 -17.98 -0.31 11.16
CA GLY A 209 -19.27 0.27 11.57
C GLY A 209 -19.24 1.76 11.90
N SER A 210 -18.11 2.45 11.77
CA SER A 210 -18.05 3.92 11.87
C SER A 210 -18.51 4.58 10.56
N ASP A 211 -18.85 5.88 10.63
CA ASP A 211 -19.19 6.66 9.43
C ASP A 211 -18.02 6.79 8.45
N ASN A 212 -16.80 6.51 8.91
CA ASN A 212 -15.58 6.56 8.12
C ASN A 212 -14.70 5.32 8.33
N PRO A 213 -15.13 4.14 7.83
CA PRO A 213 -14.34 2.92 7.95
C PRO A 213 -13.01 3.07 7.20
N LEU A 214 -11.95 2.48 7.77
CA LEU A 214 -10.65 2.47 7.11
C LEU A 214 -10.68 1.52 5.92
N THR A 215 -10.38 2.05 4.74
CA THR A 215 -10.16 1.28 3.52
C THR A 215 -8.67 1.09 3.31
N VAL A 216 -8.25 -0.09 2.88
CA VAL A 216 -6.84 -0.39 2.61
C VAL A 216 -6.69 -0.91 1.19
N LEU A 217 -5.77 -0.33 0.42
CA LEU A 217 -5.27 -0.95 -0.81
C LEU A 217 -3.85 -1.45 -0.53
N LEU A 218 -3.70 -2.76 -0.53
CA LEU A 218 -2.48 -3.47 -0.18
C LEU A 218 -1.82 -4.01 -1.44
N VAL A 219 -0.55 -3.68 -1.68
CA VAL A 219 0.30 -4.38 -2.64
C VAL A 219 1.18 -5.33 -1.88
N GLU A 220 1.12 -6.60 -2.18
CA GLU A 220 1.93 -7.65 -1.57
C GLU A 220 2.21 -8.79 -2.55
N HIS A 221 3.30 -9.49 -2.29
CA HIS A 221 3.68 -10.71 -3.02
C HIS A 221 3.64 -11.96 -2.11
N ASP A 222 3.58 -11.77 -0.79
CA ASP A 222 3.32 -12.86 0.15
C ASP A 222 1.85 -13.27 0.08
N MET A 223 1.60 -14.38 -0.60
CA MET A 223 0.24 -14.86 -0.85
C MET A 223 -0.47 -15.30 0.43
N ASP A 224 0.25 -15.78 1.46
CA ASP A 224 -0.37 -16.16 2.72
C ASP A 224 -0.93 -14.93 3.44
N ALA A 225 -0.14 -13.87 3.52
CA ALA A 225 -0.58 -12.59 4.06
C ALA A 225 -1.76 -11.99 3.26
N VAL A 226 -1.69 -12.03 1.93
CA VAL A 226 -2.76 -11.55 1.04
C VAL A 226 -4.07 -12.28 1.31
N PHE A 227 -4.05 -13.61 1.37
CA PHE A 227 -5.28 -14.40 1.59
C PHE A 227 -5.88 -14.24 2.98
N ARG A 228 -5.09 -13.85 3.96
CA ARG A 228 -5.55 -13.60 5.34
C ARG A 228 -6.12 -12.19 5.51
N LEU A 229 -5.60 -11.22 4.77
CA LEU A 229 -5.96 -9.80 4.92
C LEU A 229 -7.08 -9.35 3.99
N ALA A 230 -7.07 -9.83 2.74
CA ALA A 230 -7.89 -9.24 1.69
C ALA A 230 -9.35 -9.71 1.74
N ASP A 231 -10.26 -8.77 1.55
CA ASP A 231 -11.67 -9.05 1.22
C ASP A 231 -11.82 -9.33 -0.28
N ARG A 232 -11.05 -8.61 -1.12
CA ARG A 232 -10.99 -8.79 -2.58
C ARG A 232 -9.56 -8.66 -3.07
N ILE A 233 -9.26 -9.34 -4.16
CA ILE A 233 -7.95 -9.35 -4.79
C ILE A 233 -8.09 -8.99 -6.25
N SER A 234 -7.29 -8.04 -6.72
CA SER A 234 -7.08 -7.74 -8.14
C SER A 234 -5.72 -8.26 -8.59
N VAL A 235 -5.67 -8.88 -9.75
CA VAL A 235 -4.45 -9.45 -10.32
C VAL A 235 -4.02 -8.63 -11.52
N LEU A 236 -2.83 -8.02 -11.43
CA LEU A 236 -2.23 -7.21 -12.48
C LEU A 236 -1.15 -8.03 -13.20
N VAL A 237 -1.22 -8.11 -14.53
CA VAL A 237 -0.23 -8.78 -15.36
C VAL A 237 0.06 -7.91 -16.58
N GLN A 238 1.34 -7.62 -16.83
CA GLN A 238 1.77 -6.79 -17.97
C GLN A 238 0.96 -5.49 -18.14
N GLY A 239 0.70 -4.81 -17.04
CA GLY A 239 -0.02 -3.55 -17.00
C GLY A 239 -1.54 -3.66 -17.11
N ARG A 240 -2.14 -4.84 -17.16
CA ARG A 240 -3.58 -5.08 -17.27
C ARG A 240 -4.14 -5.85 -16.08
N LEU A 241 -5.34 -5.53 -15.65
CA LEU A 241 -6.07 -6.36 -14.71
C LEU A 241 -6.68 -7.57 -15.43
N ILE A 242 -6.30 -8.77 -15.00
CA ILE A 242 -6.82 -10.03 -15.57
C ILE A 242 -7.95 -10.64 -14.73
N ALA A 243 -7.99 -10.32 -13.44
CA ALA A 243 -9.03 -10.82 -12.54
C ALA A 243 -9.21 -9.87 -11.35
N THR A 244 -10.45 -9.78 -10.83
CA THR A 244 -10.79 -9.12 -9.57
C THR A 244 -11.91 -9.90 -8.91
N ASP A 245 -11.66 -10.53 -7.75
CA ASP A 245 -12.65 -11.37 -7.07
C ASP A 245 -12.27 -11.59 -5.59
N ALA A 246 -13.13 -12.32 -4.86
CA ALA A 246 -12.84 -12.80 -3.52
C ALA A 246 -11.62 -13.76 -3.51
N PRO A 247 -10.85 -13.83 -2.41
CA PRO A 247 -9.63 -14.64 -2.32
C PRO A 247 -9.83 -16.11 -2.75
N ALA A 248 -10.94 -16.73 -2.34
CA ALA A 248 -11.25 -18.13 -2.68
C ALA A 248 -11.47 -18.35 -4.20
N SER A 249 -12.02 -17.37 -4.92
CA SER A 249 -12.21 -17.40 -6.37
C SER A 249 -10.88 -17.20 -7.10
N ILE A 250 -10.05 -16.26 -6.65
CA ILE A 250 -8.71 -15.99 -7.21
C ILE A 250 -7.82 -17.23 -7.12
N LYS A 251 -7.81 -17.95 -5.99
CA LYS A 251 -7.07 -19.21 -5.85
C LYS A 251 -7.40 -20.27 -6.90
N ARG A 252 -8.65 -20.28 -7.37
CA ARG A 252 -9.15 -21.26 -8.36
C ARG A 252 -9.10 -20.78 -9.80
N ASN A 253 -8.79 -19.50 -10.02
CA ASN A 253 -8.77 -18.91 -11.36
C ASN A 253 -7.61 -19.46 -12.17
N ALA A 254 -7.91 -20.10 -13.32
CA ALA A 254 -6.92 -20.75 -14.17
C ALA A 254 -5.97 -19.75 -14.85
N GLU A 255 -6.46 -18.55 -15.19
CA GLU A 255 -5.66 -17.49 -15.80
C GLU A 255 -4.65 -16.93 -14.81
N VAL A 256 -5.08 -16.70 -13.56
CA VAL A 256 -4.19 -16.27 -12.46
C VAL A 256 -3.12 -17.32 -12.20
N ARG A 257 -3.52 -18.60 -12.09
CA ARG A 257 -2.56 -19.69 -11.88
C ARG A 257 -1.52 -19.78 -12.99
N LYS A 258 -1.94 -19.60 -14.24
CA LYS A 258 -1.02 -19.62 -15.40
C LYS A 258 -0.05 -18.43 -15.36
N ALA A 259 -0.50 -17.25 -14.96
CA ALA A 259 0.35 -16.06 -14.87
C ALA A 259 1.44 -16.20 -13.80
N TYR A 260 1.15 -16.85 -12.67
CA TYR A 260 2.15 -17.11 -11.62
C TYR A 260 3.06 -18.31 -11.93
N LEU A 261 2.54 -19.40 -12.52
CA LEU A 261 3.33 -20.57 -12.90
C LEU A 261 4.26 -20.30 -14.11
N GLY A 262 3.93 -19.29 -14.93
CA GLY A 262 4.79 -18.86 -16.04
C GLY A 262 6.12 -18.30 -15.52
N ASP A 263 6.09 -17.51 -14.47
CA ASP A 263 7.29 -16.92 -13.85
C ASP A 263 8.17 -17.99 -13.17
N GLU A 264 7.59 -18.99 -12.48
CA GLU A 264 8.35 -20.09 -11.86
C GLU A 264 9.10 -20.95 -12.89
N LEU A 265 8.59 -21.05 -14.12
CA LEU A 265 9.26 -21.80 -15.20
C LEU A 265 10.38 -20.97 -15.86
N GLU A 266 10.28 -19.65 -15.91
CA GLU A 266 11.35 -18.78 -16.40
C GLU A 266 12.52 -18.70 -15.41
N ASP A 267 12.25 -18.62 -14.11
CA ASP A 267 13.28 -18.63 -13.07
C ASP A 267 14.02 -19.99 -13.02
N ALA A 268 13.30 -21.11 -13.21
CA ALA A 268 13.92 -22.44 -13.28
C ALA A 268 14.78 -22.66 -14.54
N HIS A 269 14.53 -21.94 -15.63
CA HIS A 269 15.35 -22.00 -16.87
C HIS A 269 16.56 -21.05 -16.80
N GLY A 270 16.46 -19.94 -16.05
CA GLY A 270 17.58 -19.01 -15.79
C GLY A 270 18.72 -19.69 -15.03
N ASP A 271 18.41 -20.40 -13.96
CA ASP A 271 19.39 -21.10 -13.12
C ASP A 271 20.07 -22.30 -13.84
N ALA A 272 19.40 -22.88 -14.84
CA ALA A 272 19.97 -24.00 -15.62
C ALA A 272 20.99 -23.54 -16.67
N GLN A 273 20.92 -22.31 -17.15
CA GLN A 273 21.87 -21.78 -18.14
C GLN A 273 23.15 -21.25 -17.50
N ASP A 274 23.10 -20.72 -16.28
CA ASP A 274 24.29 -20.25 -15.57
C ASP A 274 25.19 -21.40 -15.07
N ASN A 275 24.63 -22.57 -14.77
CA ASN A 275 25.39 -23.76 -14.39
C ASN A 275 26.08 -24.49 -15.55
N ALA A 276 25.65 -24.26 -16.82
CA ALA A 276 26.25 -24.90 -17.98
C ALA A 276 27.54 -24.20 -18.44
N HIS A 277 27.77 -22.95 -18.04
CA HIS A 277 28.98 -22.19 -18.43
C HIS A 277 30.17 -22.30 -17.49
N SER A 278 29.99 -22.93 -16.30
CA SER A 278 31.07 -23.06 -15.29
C SER A 278 31.82 -24.41 -15.32
N SER A 279 31.52 -25.33 -16.24
CA SER A 279 32.15 -26.67 -16.26
C SER A 279 33.18 -26.90 -17.38
N HIS A 280 33.68 -25.88 -18.06
CA HIS A 280 34.77 -26.02 -19.04
C HIS A 280 35.92 -25.09 -18.71
N GLY A 281 36.92 -25.61 -17.98
CA GLY A 281 38.17 -24.88 -17.71
C GLY A 281 39.09 -25.54 -16.70
N ALA A 282 39.62 -26.74 -17.01
CA ALA A 282 40.89 -27.18 -16.45
C ALA A 282 41.76 -27.74 -17.58
N PRO A 283 42.86 -27.08 -17.92
CA PRO A 283 43.96 -27.72 -18.64
C PRO A 283 44.99 -28.28 -17.68
N ALA A 284 45.62 -29.33 -18.12
CA ALA A 284 46.76 -30.06 -17.57
C ALA A 284 48.00 -29.20 -17.29
#